data_e3ba6992e3ce523c004697a046d7965a
#
_entry.id   e3ba6992e3ce523c004697a046d7965a
#
_cell.length_a   1.000
_cell.length_b   1.000
_cell.length_c   1.000
_cell.angle_alpha   90.00
_cell.angle_beta   90.00
_cell.angle_gamma   90.00
#
_symmetry.space_group_name_H-M   'P 1'
#
loop_
_entity.id
_entity.type
_entity.pdbx_description
1 polymer ?
#
loop_
_entity_poly.entity_id
_entity_poly.type
_entity_poly.pdbx_seq_one_letter_code
_entity_poly.pdbx_strand_id
1 'polypeptide(L)'
;MSLYAIGDFHLSFTVNKPMDVFDKRWKNHVVKIEKYWKKRVTENDTVVITGDHSWGRDLAECQADLDFIMALPGRKILLRGNHDMFWDAKKTENLNEMFRGKLEFLQNNFYTYEDYALVGTKGYCYEGKDSYEHFLKIRERELGRLRCSFEAAKAAGYEKFIMFLHYPPTSIGEMESPFTLMAQEFGAEKVIYSHCHGEKRYDDSFKGYVDGIEYKLVSGDYLNFKPELVFR
;
A
#
# COMPACT_ATOMS: atom_id res chain seq x y z
N MET A 1 -17.55 -10.21 -6.57
CA MET A 1 -16.72 -9.47 -5.58
C MET A 1 -15.33 -9.40 -6.16
N SER A 2 -14.70 -8.23 -6.18
CA SER A 2 -13.36 -8.07 -6.79
C SER A 2 -12.40 -7.43 -5.79
N LEU A 3 -11.12 -7.75 -5.91
CA LEU A 3 -10.03 -7.13 -5.16
C LEU A 3 -9.31 -6.12 -6.06
N TYR A 4 -9.20 -4.89 -5.58
CA TYR A 4 -8.47 -3.82 -6.23
C TYR A 4 -7.32 -3.34 -5.35
N ALA A 5 -6.35 -2.66 -5.96
CA ALA A 5 -5.29 -1.96 -5.26
C ALA A 5 -4.99 -0.61 -5.92
N ILE A 6 -4.59 0.36 -5.10
CA ILE A 6 -4.09 1.68 -5.52
C ILE A 6 -3.35 2.30 -4.33
N GLY A 7 -2.29 3.07 -4.57
CA GLY A 7 -1.58 3.79 -3.51
C GLY A 7 -1.45 5.28 -3.79
N ASP A 8 -0.77 5.97 -2.89
CA ASP A 8 -0.27 7.34 -3.09
C ASP A 8 -1.39 8.34 -3.39
N PHE A 9 -2.37 8.45 -2.49
CA PHE A 9 -3.43 9.45 -2.64
C PHE A 9 -2.95 10.86 -2.35
N HIS A 10 -2.02 10.99 -1.39
CA HIS A 10 -1.45 12.28 -1.01
C HIS A 10 -2.52 13.36 -0.84
N LEU A 11 -3.62 13.03 -0.14
CA LEU A 11 -4.69 13.96 0.16
C LEU A 11 -4.18 15.09 1.08
N SER A 12 -4.78 16.26 0.97
CA SER A 12 -4.34 17.43 1.72
C SER A 12 -5.47 18.44 1.91
N PHE A 13 -6.66 17.96 2.32
CA PHE A 13 -7.82 18.84 2.49
C PHE A 13 -7.65 19.87 3.60
N THR A 14 -6.88 19.56 4.64
CA THR A 14 -6.64 20.43 5.80
C THR A 14 -5.27 21.09 5.80
N VAL A 15 -4.32 20.56 5.01
CA VAL A 15 -2.96 21.08 4.92
C VAL A 15 -2.65 21.59 3.51
N ASN A 16 -1.80 22.61 3.41
CA ASN A 16 -1.44 23.18 2.11
C ASN A 16 -0.27 22.40 1.48
N LYS A 17 -0.57 21.29 0.78
CA LYS A 17 0.40 20.46 0.07
C LYS A 17 -0.11 20.08 -1.33
N PRO A 18 -0.16 21.04 -2.27
CA PRO A 18 -0.64 20.76 -3.62
C PRO A 18 0.35 19.85 -4.36
N MET A 19 -0.16 18.73 -4.87
CA MET A 19 0.66 17.73 -5.57
C MET A 19 0.95 18.10 -7.03
N ASP A 20 0.14 18.93 -7.66
CA ASP A 20 0.29 19.34 -9.05
C ASP A 20 1.51 20.25 -9.32
N VAL A 21 2.16 20.73 -8.25
CA VAL A 21 3.47 21.41 -8.35
C VAL A 21 4.62 20.45 -8.68
N PHE A 22 4.46 19.15 -8.40
CA PHE A 22 5.49 18.15 -8.67
C PHE A 22 5.38 17.56 -10.08
N ASP A 23 4.16 17.25 -10.53
CA ASP A 23 3.89 16.75 -11.88
C ASP A 23 2.44 17.05 -12.28
N LYS A 24 2.22 17.43 -13.55
CA LYS A 24 0.90 17.71 -14.11
C LYS A 24 -0.11 16.55 -14.03
N ARG A 25 0.35 15.31 -13.85
CA ARG A 25 -0.52 14.13 -13.66
C ARG A 25 -1.35 14.26 -12.40
N TRP A 26 -0.82 14.96 -11.38
CA TRP A 26 -1.51 15.19 -10.12
C TRP A 26 -2.61 16.25 -10.19
N LYS A 27 -2.71 16.96 -11.32
CA LYS A 27 -3.77 17.97 -11.48
C LYS A 27 -5.15 17.32 -11.30
N ASN A 28 -5.93 17.85 -10.35
CA ASN A 28 -7.26 17.36 -9.98
C ASN A 28 -7.26 15.87 -9.57
N HIS A 29 -6.20 15.37 -8.94
CA HIS A 29 -6.06 13.96 -8.59
C HIS A 29 -7.19 13.47 -7.69
N VAL A 30 -7.65 14.25 -6.71
CA VAL A 30 -8.78 13.92 -5.83
C VAL A 30 -10.05 13.64 -6.65
N VAL A 31 -10.36 14.50 -7.63
CA VAL A 31 -11.52 14.31 -8.52
C VAL A 31 -11.37 13.05 -9.39
N LYS A 32 -10.13 12.76 -9.83
CA LYS A 32 -9.86 11.53 -10.60
C LYS A 32 -10.03 10.29 -9.73
N ILE A 33 -9.52 10.31 -8.48
CA ILE A 33 -9.69 9.22 -7.51
C ILE A 33 -11.19 8.93 -7.34
N GLU A 34 -11.98 9.92 -6.96
CA GLU A 34 -13.41 9.74 -6.73
C GLU A 34 -14.13 9.20 -7.97
N LYS A 35 -13.90 9.84 -9.14
CA LYS A 35 -14.54 9.47 -10.41
C LYS A 35 -14.24 8.02 -10.80
N TYR A 36 -12.95 7.64 -10.78
CA TYR A 36 -12.55 6.32 -11.26
C TYR A 36 -12.84 5.23 -10.23
N TRP A 37 -12.79 5.56 -8.95
CA TRP A 37 -13.19 4.64 -7.89
C TRP A 37 -14.68 4.29 -8.04
N LYS A 38 -15.57 5.27 -8.05
CA LYS A 38 -17.02 5.06 -8.21
C LYS A 38 -17.41 4.36 -9.51
N LYS A 39 -16.56 4.46 -10.55
CA LYS A 39 -16.77 3.75 -11.83
C LYS A 39 -16.40 2.27 -11.76
N ARG A 40 -15.45 1.88 -10.90
CA ARG A 40 -14.85 0.54 -10.90
C ARG A 40 -15.21 -0.30 -9.69
N VAL A 41 -15.38 0.35 -8.55
CA VAL A 41 -15.55 -0.30 -7.25
C VAL A 41 -17.01 -0.19 -6.81
N THR A 42 -17.57 -1.32 -6.38
CA THR A 42 -18.91 -1.43 -5.81
C THR A 42 -18.82 -1.65 -4.29
N GLU A 43 -19.96 -1.58 -3.60
CA GLU A 43 -20.03 -1.83 -2.14
C GLU A 43 -19.56 -3.25 -1.74
N ASN A 44 -19.58 -4.20 -2.67
CA ASN A 44 -19.18 -5.59 -2.40
C ASN A 44 -17.69 -5.84 -2.68
N ASP A 45 -16.96 -4.88 -3.22
CA ASP A 45 -15.57 -5.05 -3.58
C ASP A 45 -14.64 -4.66 -2.42
N THR A 46 -13.41 -5.16 -2.47
CA THR A 46 -12.33 -4.82 -1.52
C THR A 46 -11.26 -4.03 -2.23
N VAL A 47 -10.76 -2.97 -1.60
CA VAL A 47 -9.63 -2.19 -2.12
C VAL A 47 -8.55 -2.09 -1.06
N VAL A 48 -7.32 -2.47 -1.42
CA VAL A 48 -6.13 -2.22 -0.61
C VAL A 48 -5.49 -0.91 -1.07
N ILE A 49 -5.38 0.05 -0.15
CA ILE A 49 -4.69 1.33 -0.39
C ILE A 49 -3.27 1.19 0.15
N THR A 50 -2.29 1.16 -0.75
CA THR A 50 -0.90 0.78 -0.45
C THR A 50 -0.03 1.91 0.10
N GLY A 51 -0.62 2.80 0.91
CA GLY A 51 0.09 3.84 1.65
C GLY A 51 0.00 5.23 1.05
N ASP A 52 0.55 6.18 1.79
CA ASP A 52 0.60 7.61 1.48
C ASP A 52 -0.80 8.21 1.22
N HIS A 53 -1.65 8.05 2.24
CA HIS A 53 -3.05 8.47 2.20
C HIS A 53 -3.19 9.98 2.31
N SER A 54 -2.45 10.59 3.23
CA SER A 54 -2.60 11.99 3.65
C SER A 54 -1.26 12.66 3.92
N TRP A 55 -1.20 13.95 3.68
CA TRP A 55 -0.11 14.83 4.11
C TRP A 55 -0.25 15.36 5.54
N GLY A 56 -1.35 15.07 6.20
CA GLY A 56 -1.56 15.41 7.61
C GLY A 56 -0.55 14.70 8.51
N ARG A 57 -0.12 15.34 9.58
CA ARG A 57 0.89 14.82 10.51
C ARG A 57 0.28 14.08 11.69
N ASP A 58 -0.96 14.36 11.97
CA ASP A 58 -1.73 13.71 13.04
C ASP A 58 -3.17 13.41 12.61
N LEU A 59 -3.95 12.74 13.45
CA LEU A 59 -5.33 12.37 13.12
C LEU A 59 -6.24 13.57 12.88
N ALA A 60 -6.01 14.69 13.56
CA ALA A 60 -6.85 15.88 13.38
C ALA A 60 -6.62 16.52 12.00
N GLU A 61 -5.35 16.60 11.56
CA GLU A 61 -5.00 17.07 10.22
C GLU A 61 -5.48 16.10 9.13
N CYS A 62 -5.51 14.77 9.41
CA CYS A 62 -5.92 13.75 8.45
C CYS A 62 -7.43 13.49 8.40
N GLN A 63 -8.22 14.02 9.33
CA GLN A 63 -9.62 13.61 9.48
C GLN A 63 -10.42 13.78 8.19
N ALA A 64 -10.33 14.94 7.53
CA ALA A 64 -11.05 15.17 6.28
C ALA A 64 -10.60 14.25 5.14
N ASP A 65 -9.31 13.90 5.09
CA ASP A 65 -8.73 12.99 4.12
C ASP A 65 -9.26 11.56 4.35
N LEU A 66 -9.31 11.11 5.60
CA LEU A 66 -9.86 9.81 5.99
C LEU A 66 -11.38 9.75 5.78
N ASP A 67 -12.11 10.84 6.06
CA ASP A 67 -13.54 10.94 5.79
C ASP A 67 -13.83 10.78 4.29
N PHE A 68 -13.03 11.40 3.43
CA PHE A 68 -13.12 11.20 1.99
C PHE A 68 -12.92 9.74 1.61
N ILE A 69 -11.90 9.05 2.15
CA ILE A 69 -11.65 7.63 1.87
C ILE A 69 -12.82 6.78 2.38
N MET A 70 -13.34 7.06 3.58
CA MET A 70 -14.49 6.33 4.14
C MET A 70 -15.76 6.44 3.29
N ALA A 71 -15.97 7.61 2.65
CA ALA A 71 -17.13 7.86 1.80
C ALA A 71 -17.08 7.12 0.43
N LEU A 72 -15.94 6.58 0.04
CA LEU A 72 -15.82 5.79 -1.18
C LEU A 72 -16.44 4.39 -0.99
N PRO A 73 -17.12 3.81 -2.01
CA PRO A 73 -17.74 2.49 -1.91
C PRO A 73 -16.74 1.36 -1.69
N GLY A 74 -17.20 0.24 -1.13
CA GLY A 74 -16.43 -0.98 -0.91
C GLY A 74 -15.70 -1.01 0.43
N ARG A 75 -15.13 -2.17 0.75
CA ARG A 75 -14.27 -2.40 1.91
C ARG A 75 -12.89 -1.80 1.65
N LYS A 76 -12.34 -1.02 2.59
CA LYS A 76 -11.04 -0.37 2.47
C LYS A 76 -10.05 -0.91 3.49
N ILE A 77 -8.93 -1.46 3.00
CA ILE A 77 -7.79 -1.90 3.79
C ILE A 77 -6.62 -0.96 3.50
N LEU A 78 -6.12 -0.30 4.52
CA LEU A 78 -5.05 0.69 4.43
C LEU A 78 -3.72 0.07 4.86
N LEU A 79 -2.70 0.20 4.02
CA LEU A 79 -1.32 -0.12 4.35
C LEU A 79 -0.57 1.19 4.65
N ARG A 80 0.33 1.20 5.63
CA ARG A 80 1.07 2.40 5.98
C ARG A 80 2.09 2.79 4.91
N GLY A 81 2.11 4.06 4.48
CA GLY A 81 3.18 4.67 3.67
C GLY A 81 4.24 5.40 4.50
N ASN A 82 5.15 6.09 3.83
CA ASN A 82 6.18 6.88 4.53
C ASN A 82 5.69 8.28 4.92
N HIS A 83 4.66 8.80 4.27
CA HIS A 83 4.03 10.08 4.59
C HIS A 83 2.85 9.97 5.56
N ASP A 84 2.39 8.77 5.90
CA ASP A 84 1.31 8.55 6.86
C ASP A 84 1.79 8.76 8.31
N MET A 85 2.14 10.02 8.64
CA MET A 85 2.70 10.42 9.93
C MET A 85 1.73 10.23 11.09
N PHE A 86 0.42 10.30 10.83
CA PHE A 86 -0.63 10.06 11.81
C PHE A 86 -0.64 8.63 12.35
N TRP A 87 -0.05 7.68 11.61
CA TRP A 87 -0.08 6.26 11.91
C TRP A 87 1.24 5.78 12.53
N ASP A 88 1.25 5.68 13.85
CA ASP A 88 2.29 4.93 14.56
C ASP A 88 1.99 3.43 14.46
N ALA A 89 2.89 2.66 13.86
CA ALA A 89 2.73 1.22 13.67
C ALA A 89 2.48 0.43 14.99
N LYS A 90 2.90 0.98 16.14
CA LYS A 90 2.64 0.38 17.47
C LYS A 90 1.20 0.61 17.95
N LYS A 91 0.47 1.52 17.33
CA LYS A 91 -0.90 1.90 17.67
C LYS A 91 -1.92 1.46 16.63
N THR A 92 -1.54 0.52 15.75
CA THR A 92 -2.43 0.04 14.67
C THR A 92 -3.73 -0.54 15.20
N GLU A 93 -3.68 -1.27 16.32
CA GLU A 93 -4.87 -1.83 16.97
C GLU A 93 -5.86 -0.73 17.42
N ASN A 94 -5.34 0.37 17.99
CA ASN A 94 -6.18 1.53 18.36
C ASN A 94 -6.86 2.17 17.15
N LEU A 95 -6.16 2.25 16.00
CA LEU A 95 -6.76 2.74 14.76
C LEU A 95 -7.86 1.79 14.26
N ASN A 96 -7.62 0.48 14.29
CA ASN A 96 -8.62 -0.52 13.92
C ASN A 96 -9.87 -0.47 14.83
N GLU A 97 -9.71 -0.18 16.10
CA GLU A 97 -10.84 0.05 17.00
C GLU A 97 -11.57 1.35 16.71
N MET A 98 -10.84 2.44 16.53
CA MET A 98 -11.39 3.78 16.27
C MET A 98 -12.21 3.82 14.97
N PHE A 99 -11.72 3.16 13.93
CA PHE A 99 -12.35 3.14 12.60
C PHE A 99 -13.11 1.84 12.29
N ARG A 100 -13.45 1.06 13.32
CA ARG A 100 -14.13 -0.24 13.18
C ARG A 100 -15.35 -0.17 12.25
N GLY A 101 -15.37 -1.07 11.26
CA GLY A 101 -16.44 -1.15 10.26
C GLY A 101 -16.39 -0.09 9.16
N LYS A 102 -15.37 0.78 9.16
CA LYS A 102 -15.16 1.82 8.14
C LYS A 102 -13.84 1.68 7.41
N LEU A 103 -12.73 1.55 8.16
CA LEU A 103 -11.39 1.35 7.64
C LEU A 103 -10.71 0.21 8.41
N GLU A 104 -9.85 -0.52 7.73
CA GLU A 104 -9.02 -1.56 8.28
C GLU A 104 -7.55 -1.23 8.04
N PHE A 105 -6.70 -1.38 9.06
CA PHE A 105 -5.30 -0.99 9.01
C PHE A 105 -4.41 -2.23 9.05
N LEU A 106 -3.70 -2.50 7.95
CA LEU A 106 -2.82 -3.66 7.75
C LEU A 106 -1.41 -3.35 8.24
N GLN A 107 -1.04 -3.92 9.38
CA GLN A 107 0.30 -3.81 9.97
C GLN A 107 0.51 -4.85 11.06
N ASN A 108 1.40 -5.82 10.87
CA ASN A 108 1.64 -6.97 11.75
C ASN A 108 0.43 -7.91 11.94
N ASN A 109 -0.60 -7.74 11.16
CA ASN A 109 -1.82 -8.54 11.09
C ASN A 109 -2.04 -8.97 9.64
N PHE A 110 -3.16 -9.59 9.35
CA PHE A 110 -3.61 -9.87 7.99
C PHE A 110 -5.11 -9.61 7.88
N TYR A 111 -5.57 -9.47 6.64
CA TYR A 111 -6.99 -9.48 6.28
C TYR A 111 -7.25 -10.56 5.27
N THR A 112 -8.52 -10.80 4.97
CA THR A 112 -8.91 -11.90 4.09
C THR A 112 -9.67 -11.37 2.88
N TYR A 113 -9.45 -12.02 1.74
CA TYR A 113 -10.25 -11.88 0.55
C TYR A 113 -10.46 -13.29 -0.03
N GLU A 114 -11.71 -13.78 0.03
CA GLU A 114 -12.02 -15.18 -0.31
C GLU A 114 -11.11 -16.16 0.45
N ASP A 115 -10.37 -17.02 -0.23
CA ASP A 115 -9.41 -17.97 0.34
C ASP A 115 -7.97 -17.43 0.44
N TYR A 116 -7.76 -16.14 0.13
CA TYR A 116 -6.48 -15.47 0.24
C TYR A 116 -6.33 -14.70 1.55
N ALA A 117 -5.14 -14.78 2.13
CA ALA A 117 -4.69 -13.82 3.13
C ALA A 117 -3.98 -12.64 2.45
N LEU A 118 -4.44 -11.43 2.78
CA LEU A 118 -3.83 -10.16 2.40
C LEU A 118 -2.84 -9.78 3.50
N VAL A 119 -1.55 -9.90 3.22
CA VAL A 119 -0.45 -9.65 4.15
C VAL A 119 0.36 -8.44 3.70
N GLY A 120 1.03 -7.75 4.61
CA GLY A 120 1.80 -6.60 4.17
C GLY A 120 2.51 -5.81 5.25
N THR A 121 3.38 -4.92 4.78
CA THR A 121 4.09 -3.92 5.56
C THR A 121 4.45 -2.73 4.68
N LYS A 122 4.88 -1.61 5.30
CA LYS A 122 5.40 -0.47 4.56
C LYS A 122 6.54 -0.87 3.61
N GLY A 123 7.37 -1.83 3.97
CA GLY A 123 8.58 -2.15 3.24
C GLY A 123 9.65 -1.06 3.37
N TYR A 124 10.78 -1.27 2.74
CA TYR A 124 11.84 -0.26 2.58
C TYR A 124 12.88 -0.69 1.56
N CYS A 125 13.17 0.15 0.58
CA CYS A 125 14.25 -0.06 -0.38
C CYS A 125 15.32 1.02 -0.25
N TYR A 126 16.53 0.77 -0.76
CA TYR A 126 17.61 1.77 -0.75
C TYR A 126 17.41 2.79 -1.87
N GLU A 127 17.28 4.05 -1.48
CA GLU A 127 17.09 5.16 -2.42
C GLU A 127 18.31 6.12 -2.49
N GLY A 128 19.41 5.78 -1.80
CA GLY A 128 20.61 6.62 -1.77
C GLY A 128 20.50 7.89 -0.91
N LYS A 129 19.41 8.05 -0.15
CA LYS A 129 19.18 9.23 0.72
C LYS A 129 19.71 9.04 2.14
N ASP A 130 19.73 7.80 2.62
CA ASP A 130 20.15 7.43 3.97
C ASP A 130 21.54 6.79 3.96
N SER A 131 22.18 6.71 5.15
CA SER A 131 23.33 5.85 5.30
C SER A 131 22.94 4.38 5.10
N TYR A 132 23.83 3.58 4.54
CA TYR A 132 23.57 2.16 4.30
C TYR A 132 23.23 1.40 5.60
N GLU A 133 23.88 1.76 6.71
CA GLU A 133 23.57 1.19 8.03
C GLU A 133 22.14 1.52 8.47
N HIS A 134 21.69 2.76 8.28
CA HIS A 134 20.30 3.16 8.59
C HIS A 134 19.32 2.39 7.72
N PHE A 135 19.58 2.30 6.42
CA PHE A 135 18.79 1.49 5.50
C PHE A 135 18.63 0.04 5.99
N LEU A 136 19.75 -0.63 6.32
CA LEU A 136 19.69 -2.01 6.81
C LEU A 136 18.82 -2.15 8.05
N LYS A 137 18.97 -1.27 9.03
CA LYS A 137 18.18 -1.27 10.26
C LYS A 137 16.68 -1.14 10.00
N ILE A 138 16.28 -0.24 9.10
CA ILE A 138 14.87 -0.05 8.75
C ILE A 138 14.34 -1.26 7.99
N ARG A 139 15.10 -1.77 7.02
CA ARG A 139 14.75 -2.94 6.22
C ARG A 139 14.49 -4.16 7.12
N GLU A 140 15.40 -4.48 8.04
CA GLU A 140 15.26 -5.61 8.97
C GLU A 140 13.99 -5.47 9.83
N ARG A 141 13.70 -4.26 10.30
CA ARG A 141 12.46 -4.00 11.05
C ARG A 141 11.21 -4.25 10.20
N GLU A 142 11.18 -3.81 8.94
CA GLU A 142 10.03 -4.02 8.05
C GLU A 142 9.91 -5.50 7.63
N LEU A 143 11.02 -6.22 7.46
CA LEU A 143 11.02 -7.67 7.24
C LEU A 143 10.40 -8.42 8.43
N GLY A 144 10.80 -8.07 9.66
CA GLY A 144 10.18 -8.67 10.86
C GLY A 144 8.68 -8.43 10.93
N ARG A 145 8.20 -7.24 10.56
CA ARG A 145 6.78 -6.90 10.50
C ARG A 145 6.03 -7.70 9.43
N LEU A 146 6.63 -7.83 8.25
CA LEU A 146 6.05 -8.63 7.17
C LEU A 146 5.95 -10.11 7.58
N ARG A 147 6.99 -10.64 8.21
CA ARG A 147 6.98 -12.02 8.72
C ARG A 147 5.85 -12.22 9.74
N CYS A 148 5.67 -11.30 10.68
CA CYS A 148 4.53 -11.35 11.62
C CYS A 148 3.19 -11.42 10.88
N SER A 149 3.02 -10.65 9.80
CA SER A 149 1.79 -10.66 8.99
C SER A 149 1.56 -12.04 8.34
N PHE A 150 2.57 -12.63 7.70
CA PHE A 150 2.50 -13.96 7.11
C PHE A 150 2.26 -15.06 8.15
N GLU A 151 2.99 -15.05 9.27
CA GLU A 151 2.87 -16.05 10.32
C GLU A 151 1.50 -16.03 10.99
N ALA A 152 0.93 -14.84 11.21
CA ALA A 152 -0.43 -14.71 11.71
C ALA A 152 -1.46 -15.33 10.76
N ALA A 153 -1.31 -15.13 9.45
CA ALA A 153 -2.18 -15.72 8.46
C ALA A 153 -2.02 -17.24 8.37
N LYS A 154 -0.78 -17.76 8.40
CA LYS A 154 -0.51 -19.22 8.45
C LYS A 154 -1.07 -19.87 9.70
N ALA A 155 -0.93 -19.23 10.86
CA ALA A 155 -1.49 -19.72 12.11
C ALA A 155 -3.03 -19.79 12.08
N ALA A 156 -3.67 -18.94 11.27
CA ALA A 156 -5.11 -18.97 11.01
C ALA A 156 -5.53 -19.98 9.92
N GLY A 157 -4.57 -20.73 9.33
CA GLY A 157 -4.84 -21.78 8.36
C GLY A 157 -4.85 -21.35 6.89
N TYR A 158 -4.39 -20.13 6.58
CA TYR A 158 -4.28 -19.66 5.20
C TYR A 158 -3.02 -20.18 4.52
N GLU A 159 -3.16 -20.61 3.26
CA GLU A 159 -2.08 -21.13 2.42
C GLU A 159 -1.85 -20.29 1.15
N LYS A 160 -2.81 -19.40 0.80
CA LYS A 160 -2.73 -18.51 -0.35
C LYS A 160 -2.52 -17.07 0.10
N PHE A 161 -1.52 -16.40 -0.47
CA PHE A 161 -1.11 -15.09 -0.02
C PHE A 161 -1.03 -14.09 -1.18
N ILE A 162 -1.51 -12.87 -0.93
CA ILE A 162 -1.22 -11.68 -1.72
C ILE A 162 -0.48 -10.71 -0.80
N MET A 163 0.73 -10.35 -1.19
CA MET A 163 1.61 -9.48 -0.40
C MET A 163 1.50 -8.04 -0.87
N PHE A 164 1.33 -7.12 0.08
CA PHE A 164 1.27 -5.69 -0.17
C PHE A 164 2.43 -4.97 0.48
N LEU A 165 3.07 -4.08 -0.28
CA LEU A 165 4.10 -3.17 0.19
C LEU A 165 3.73 -1.73 -0.19
N HIS A 166 4.28 -0.75 0.53
CA HIS A 166 4.29 0.62 0.03
C HIS A 166 5.55 0.86 -0.81
N TYR A 167 6.73 0.64 -0.24
CA TYR A 167 7.98 0.71 -1.00
C TYR A 167 8.10 -0.45 -2.00
N PRO A 168 8.82 -0.26 -3.13
CA PRO A 168 9.10 -1.36 -4.03
C PRO A 168 9.85 -2.51 -3.32
N PRO A 169 9.65 -3.76 -3.77
CA PRO A 169 10.25 -4.93 -3.14
C PRO A 169 11.77 -4.96 -3.29
N THR A 170 12.33 -4.32 -4.33
CA THR A 170 13.75 -4.24 -4.61
C THR A 170 14.23 -2.80 -4.73
N SER A 171 15.49 -2.53 -4.51
CA SER A 171 16.14 -1.27 -4.92
C SER A 171 16.30 -1.21 -6.44
N ILE A 172 16.49 -0.02 -7.00
CA ILE A 172 16.68 0.15 -8.45
C ILE A 172 17.88 -0.68 -8.93
N GLY A 173 17.64 -1.49 -9.96
CA GLY A 173 18.67 -2.35 -10.58
C GLY A 173 18.89 -3.69 -9.87
N GLU A 174 18.25 -3.93 -8.74
CA GLU A 174 18.27 -5.22 -8.05
C GLU A 174 17.13 -6.12 -8.54
N MET A 175 17.42 -7.39 -8.77
CA MET A 175 16.42 -8.39 -9.17
C MET A 175 15.91 -9.24 -8.01
N GLU A 176 16.62 -9.19 -6.87
CA GLU A 176 16.31 -9.94 -5.67
C GLU A 176 16.51 -9.08 -4.42
N SER A 177 15.73 -9.33 -3.39
CA SER A 177 15.84 -8.70 -2.09
C SER A 177 15.29 -9.63 -1.00
N PRO A 178 15.54 -9.34 0.28
CA PRO A 178 14.90 -10.09 1.35
C PRO A 178 13.35 -10.07 1.32
N PHE A 179 12.73 -9.05 0.70
CA PHE A 179 11.26 -9.02 0.51
C PHE A 179 10.80 -9.98 -0.59
N THR A 180 11.52 -10.06 -1.72
CA THR A 180 11.20 -11.03 -2.78
C THR A 180 11.45 -12.46 -2.33
N LEU A 181 12.53 -12.71 -1.58
CA LEU A 181 12.81 -14.02 -0.99
C LEU A 181 11.74 -14.43 0.03
N MET A 182 11.23 -13.50 0.84
CA MET A 182 10.13 -13.79 1.76
C MET A 182 8.82 -14.09 1.02
N ALA A 183 8.53 -13.39 -0.08
CA ALA A 183 7.38 -13.71 -0.93
C ALA A 183 7.47 -15.14 -1.48
N GLN A 184 8.65 -15.57 -1.92
CA GLN A 184 8.91 -16.96 -2.37
C GLN A 184 8.80 -17.97 -1.21
N GLU A 185 9.41 -17.68 -0.05
CA GLU A 185 9.38 -18.53 1.15
C GLU A 185 7.95 -18.89 1.57
N PHE A 186 7.05 -17.90 1.52
CA PHE A 186 5.66 -18.08 1.92
C PHE A 186 4.73 -18.47 0.75
N GLY A 187 5.21 -18.48 -0.48
CA GLY A 187 4.40 -18.82 -1.66
C GLY A 187 3.38 -17.75 -2.02
N ALA A 188 3.74 -16.47 -1.90
CA ALA A 188 2.86 -15.39 -2.33
C ALA A 188 2.66 -15.44 -3.86
N GLU A 189 1.43 -15.37 -4.33
CA GLU A 189 1.12 -15.37 -5.76
C GLU A 189 1.34 -14.02 -6.42
N LYS A 190 1.16 -12.95 -5.65
CA LYS A 190 1.31 -11.56 -6.11
C LYS A 190 1.98 -10.69 -5.06
N VAL A 191 2.79 -9.75 -5.53
CA VAL A 191 3.38 -8.66 -4.74
C VAL A 191 2.93 -7.34 -5.35
N ILE A 192 2.14 -6.57 -4.60
CA ILE A 192 1.53 -5.31 -5.04
C ILE A 192 2.16 -4.18 -4.23
N TYR A 193 2.64 -3.13 -4.90
CA TYR A 193 3.34 -2.04 -4.25
C TYR A 193 3.16 -0.70 -4.95
N SER A 194 3.56 0.41 -4.30
CA SER A 194 3.42 1.77 -4.81
C SER A 194 4.69 2.61 -4.61
N HIS A 195 4.60 3.87 -4.15
CA HIS A 195 5.72 4.76 -3.83
C HIS A 195 6.53 5.30 -5.03
N CYS A 196 6.55 4.62 -6.16
CA CYS A 196 7.32 5.06 -7.32
C CYS A 196 6.54 6.13 -8.11
N HIS A 197 7.10 7.34 -8.20
CA HIS A 197 6.49 8.47 -8.90
C HIS A 197 7.34 8.95 -10.08
N GLY A 198 6.66 9.31 -11.18
CA GLY A 198 7.29 9.83 -12.39
C GLY A 198 7.82 8.75 -13.35
N GLU A 199 7.92 9.08 -14.66
CA GLU A 199 8.18 8.12 -15.74
C GLU A 199 9.42 7.28 -15.49
N LYS A 200 10.55 7.90 -15.11
CA LYS A 200 11.79 7.18 -14.86
C LYS A 200 11.64 6.11 -13.77
N ARG A 201 10.92 6.44 -12.68
CA ARG A 201 10.68 5.47 -11.59
C ARG A 201 9.71 4.38 -12.00
N TYR A 202 8.76 4.66 -12.90
CA TYR A 202 7.88 3.61 -13.41
C TYR A 202 8.64 2.61 -14.27
N ASP A 203 9.57 3.09 -15.12
CA ASP A 203 10.37 2.23 -15.99
C ASP A 203 11.36 1.39 -15.19
N ASP A 204 11.99 1.97 -14.18
CA ASP A 204 12.94 1.31 -13.28
C ASP A 204 12.25 0.37 -12.25
N SER A 205 10.92 0.35 -12.18
CA SER A 205 10.16 -0.44 -11.19
C SER A 205 10.16 -1.92 -11.52
N PHE A 206 10.27 -2.74 -10.47
CA PHE A 206 10.28 -4.20 -10.55
C PHE A 206 8.86 -4.74 -10.84
N LYS A 207 8.56 -5.05 -12.09
CA LYS A 207 7.22 -5.45 -12.56
C LYS A 207 7.25 -6.70 -13.42
N GLY A 208 6.13 -7.41 -13.47
CA GLY A 208 5.95 -8.61 -14.30
C GLY A 208 6.02 -9.90 -13.49
N TYR A 209 6.24 -11.00 -14.17
CA TYR A 209 6.35 -12.32 -13.54
C TYR A 209 7.81 -12.68 -13.32
N VAL A 210 8.17 -12.94 -12.09
CA VAL A 210 9.51 -13.41 -11.69
C VAL A 210 9.32 -14.55 -10.70
N ASP A 211 9.95 -15.69 -10.96
CA ASP A 211 9.89 -16.90 -10.12
C ASP A 211 8.46 -17.35 -9.75
N GLY A 212 7.53 -17.20 -10.70
CA GLY A 212 6.12 -17.58 -10.52
C GLY A 212 5.26 -16.56 -9.76
N ILE A 213 5.83 -15.44 -9.32
CA ILE A 213 5.15 -14.36 -8.59
C ILE A 213 4.88 -13.18 -9.53
N GLU A 214 3.65 -12.66 -9.51
CA GLU A 214 3.30 -11.44 -10.23
C GLU A 214 3.61 -10.19 -9.40
N TYR A 215 4.48 -9.30 -9.91
CA TYR A 215 4.82 -8.01 -9.29
C TYR A 215 4.11 -6.86 -9.99
N LYS A 216 3.37 -6.05 -9.24
CA LYS A 216 2.59 -4.92 -9.78
C LYS A 216 2.85 -3.62 -9.04
N LEU A 217 3.16 -2.56 -9.81
CA LEU A 217 3.16 -1.19 -9.34
C LEU A 217 1.73 -0.60 -9.40
N VAL A 218 1.26 -0.03 -8.29
CA VAL A 218 -0.07 0.57 -8.17
C VAL A 218 -0.06 2.01 -7.64
N SER A 219 1.03 2.76 -7.87
CA SER A 219 1.08 4.19 -7.55
C SER A 219 -0.04 4.96 -8.26
N GLY A 220 -0.70 5.86 -7.57
CA GLY A 220 -1.88 6.57 -8.07
C GLY A 220 -1.62 7.32 -9.38
N ASP A 221 -0.53 8.06 -9.48
CA ASP A 221 -0.14 8.80 -10.69
C ASP A 221 0.26 7.88 -11.86
N TYR A 222 0.86 6.72 -11.58
CA TYR A 222 1.13 5.67 -12.57
C TYR A 222 -0.16 5.11 -13.17
N LEU A 223 -1.16 4.84 -12.34
CA LEU A 223 -2.46 4.32 -12.74
C LEU A 223 -3.42 5.41 -13.27
N ASN A 224 -2.98 6.67 -13.34
CA ASN A 224 -3.87 7.81 -13.57
C ASN A 224 -5.08 7.78 -12.62
N PHE A 225 -4.83 7.40 -11.36
CA PHE A 225 -5.80 7.31 -10.25
C PHE A 225 -6.98 6.36 -10.49
N LYS A 226 -6.76 5.29 -11.26
CA LYS A 226 -7.75 4.24 -11.50
C LYS A 226 -7.40 3.02 -10.64
N PRO A 227 -8.24 2.58 -9.70
CA PRO A 227 -7.96 1.36 -8.96
C PRO A 227 -7.66 0.18 -9.89
N GLU A 228 -6.55 -0.50 -9.66
CA GLU A 228 -6.09 -1.65 -10.46
C GLU A 228 -6.77 -2.93 -9.97
N LEU A 229 -7.26 -3.73 -10.90
CA LEU A 229 -7.82 -5.04 -10.58
C LEU A 229 -6.71 -6.04 -10.23
N VAL A 230 -6.75 -6.58 -9.03
CA VAL A 230 -5.81 -7.58 -8.52
C VAL A 230 -6.37 -8.99 -8.69
N PHE A 231 -7.65 -9.15 -8.34
CA PHE A 231 -8.37 -10.43 -8.40
C PHE A 231 -9.86 -10.22 -8.69
N ARG A 232 -10.47 -11.21 -9.35
CA ARG A 232 -11.90 -11.17 -9.72
C ARG A 232 -12.65 -12.33 -9.11
#